data_472a600a5ef544bebfdddfbc544f4d2e
#
_entry.id   472a600a5ef544bebfdddfbc544f4d2e
#
_cell.length_a   1.000
_cell.length_b   1.000
_cell.length_c   1.000
_cell.angle_alpha   90.00
_cell.angle_beta   90.00
_cell.angle_gamma   90.00
#
_symmetry.space_group_name_H-M   'P 1'
#
loop_
_entity.id
_entity.type
_entity.pdbx_description
1 polymer ?
#
loop_
_entity_poly.entity_id
_entity_poly.type
_entity_poly.pdbx_seq_one_letter_code
_entity_poly.pdbx_strand_id
1 'polypeptide(L)'
;AFTQMLLETPTIIGQVPAQVTDGNPVTRGVAAVGESWKPWLYRYSAAVGPLKEFAEAAIGVGMLIVAPEKDGVVRRTPLAVQIDDQIYPSMSMEILRVATGDVSYQIKTGVAGVEALRIPKYSIIKTDQNGNIWLDFKWRTETYALHEELPKLDGKIVILSLTAAGLDAPVPTPVGVIQNHDLIASSIATMMSGRNITRPYWTDLAELGSSFILALLIAIVVLTLRWHYGIILLPVMLGGSYYGSFYLFTE
;
A
#
# COMPACT_ATOMS: atom_id res chain seq x y z
N ALA A 1 -7.49 -31.71 -12.38
CA ALA A 1 -8.31 -31.44 -11.16
C ALA A 1 -8.15 -29.98 -10.73
N PHE A 2 -6.93 -29.48 -10.41
CA PHE A 2 -6.75 -28.11 -9.91
C PHE A 2 -7.12 -27.04 -10.95
N THR A 3 -6.67 -27.18 -12.19
CA THR A 3 -7.00 -26.28 -13.31
C THR A 3 -8.52 -26.17 -13.53
N GLN A 4 -9.23 -27.30 -13.41
CA GLN A 4 -10.69 -27.32 -13.55
C GLN A 4 -11.38 -26.54 -12.41
N MET A 5 -10.88 -26.66 -11.18
CA MET A 5 -11.39 -25.89 -10.06
C MET A 5 -11.19 -24.37 -10.28
N LEU A 6 -10.05 -23.96 -10.85
CA LEU A 6 -9.78 -22.54 -11.19
C LEU A 6 -10.74 -21.99 -12.25
N LEU A 7 -11.20 -22.85 -13.19
CA LEU A 7 -12.18 -22.46 -14.21
C LEU A 7 -13.61 -22.36 -13.65
N GLU A 8 -13.93 -23.16 -12.63
CA GLU A 8 -15.27 -23.21 -12.03
C GLU A 8 -15.46 -22.18 -10.90
N THR A 9 -14.36 -21.68 -10.33
CA THR A 9 -14.40 -20.72 -9.22
C THR A 9 -13.68 -19.42 -9.58
N PRO A 10 -14.18 -18.24 -9.18
CA PRO A 10 -13.51 -16.96 -9.43
C PRO A 10 -12.24 -16.81 -8.58
N THR A 11 -11.20 -17.55 -8.96
CA THR A 11 -9.95 -17.64 -8.20
C THR A 11 -8.88 -16.73 -8.80
N ILE A 12 -8.19 -16.02 -7.91
CA ILE A 12 -7.03 -15.18 -8.24
C ILE A 12 -5.80 -15.86 -7.68
N ILE A 13 -4.74 -15.94 -8.47
CA ILE A 13 -3.47 -16.55 -8.07
C ILE A 13 -2.36 -15.51 -7.96
N GLY A 14 -1.39 -15.81 -7.10
CA GLY A 14 -0.26 -14.92 -6.83
C GLY A 14 0.89 -15.11 -7.79
N GLN A 15 1.64 -14.03 -8.01
CA GLN A 15 2.97 -14.02 -8.61
C GLN A 15 3.87 -13.13 -7.75
N VAL A 16 5.18 -13.35 -7.80
CA VAL A 16 6.12 -12.65 -6.92
C VAL A 16 7.20 -11.91 -7.71
N PRO A 17 7.67 -10.75 -7.24
CA PRO A 17 8.84 -10.10 -7.82
C PRO A 17 10.08 -10.98 -7.66
N ALA A 18 10.95 -10.99 -8.66
CA ALA A 18 12.17 -11.80 -8.68
C ALA A 18 13.34 -11.09 -9.36
N GLN A 19 14.52 -11.73 -9.33
CA GLN A 19 15.69 -11.29 -10.07
C GLN A 19 15.72 -11.87 -11.51
N VAL A 20 15.11 -13.03 -11.68
CA VAL A 20 15.02 -13.74 -12.96
C VAL A 20 13.57 -14.12 -13.18
N THR A 21 13.13 -14.00 -14.43
CA THR A 21 11.77 -14.40 -14.82
C THR A 21 11.68 -15.93 -14.87
N ASP A 22 10.65 -16.47 -14.22
CA ASP A 22 10.29 -17.88 -14.28
C ASP A 22 8.76 -18.00 -14.36
N GLY A 23 8.29 -19.09 -14.93
CA GLY A 23 6.87 -19.30 -15.19
C GLY A 23 6.30 -18.31 -16.23
N ASN A 24 5.05 -17.90 -16.05
CA ASN A 24 4.35 -16.97 -16.93
C ASN A 24 3.81 -15.78 -16.15
N PRO A 25 4.63 -14.74 -15.90
CA PRO A 25 4.14 -13.51 -15.29
C PRO A 25 3.05 -12.87 -16.17
N VAL A 26 1.94 -12.48 -15.55
CA VAL A 26 0.78 -11.95 -16.26
C VAL A 26 0.40 -10.58 -15.71
N THR A 27 0.18 -9.64 -16.62
CA THR A 27 -0.51 -8.39 -16.29
C THR A 27 -1.72 -8.21 -17.20
N ARG A 28 -2.80 -7.64 -16.68
CA ARG A 28 -4.04 -7.47 -17.42
C ARG A 28 -4.63 -6.09 -17.16
N GLY A 29 -5.08 -5.44 -18.23
CA GLY A 29 -6.03 -4.34 -18.17
C GLY A 29 -5.59 -3.06 -17.45
N VAL A 30 -4.30 -2.70 -17.50
CA VAL A 30 -3.82 -1.44 -16.94
C VAL A 30 -3.79 -0.36 -18.01
N ALA A 31 -4.49 0.74 -17.76
CA ALA A 31 -4.42 1.95 -18.59
C ALA A 31 -3.73 3.07 -17.81
N ALA A 32 -2.67 3.62 -18.36
CA ALA A 32 -1.99 4.79 -17.79
C ALA A 32 -2.55 6.08 -18.38
N VAL A 33 -2.84 7.06 -17.53
CA VAL A 33 -3.40 8.37 -17.89
C VAL A 33 -2.55 9.47 -17.26
N GLY A 34 -2.13 10.43 -18.04
CA GLY A 34 -1.32 11.57 -17.60
C GLY A 34 0.17 11.41 -17.95
N GLU A 35 1.03 11.83 -17.03
CA GLU A 35 2.49 11.80 -17.19
C GLU A 35 3.08 10.37 -17.09
N SER A 36 4.36 10.25 -17.36
CA SER A 36 5.03 8.95 -17.27
C SER A 36 5.06 8.42 -15.84
N TRP A 37 4.56 7.21 -15.64
CA TRP A 37 4.59 6.49 -14.38
C TRP A 37 5.94 5.82 -14.08
N LYS A 38 6.79 5.63 -15.10
CA LYS A 38 8.06 4.89 -15.03
C LYS A 38 9.03 5.36 -13.93
N PRO A 39 9.20 6.66 -13.65
CA PRO A 39 10.11 7.11 -12.60
C PRO A 39 9.58 6.87 -11.17
N TRP A 40 8.30 6.57 -11.02
CA TRP A 40 7.60 6.63 -9.75
C TRP A 40 7.26 5.27 -9.16
N LEU A 41 6.85 4.31 -9.99
CA LEU A 41 6.52 2.97 -9.51
C LEU A 41 7.78 2.20 -9.10
N TYR A 42 7.64 1.35 -8.08
CA TYR A 42 8.70 0.42 -7.71
C TYR A 42 9.04 -0.49 -8.89
N ARG A 43 10.31 -0.53 -9.21
CA ARG A 43 10.83 -1.32 -10.34
C ARG A 43 11.47 -2.60 -9.86
N TYR A 44 11.05 -3.71 -10.45
CA TYR A 44 11.67 -5.02 -10.27
C TYR A 44 12.26 -5.49 -11.59
N SER A 45 13.29 -6.33 -11.50
CA SER A 45 14.00 -6.84 -12.68
C SER A 45 13.19 -7.92 -13.39
N ALA A 46 12.39 -8.70 -12.64
CA ALA A 46 11.67 -9.85 -13.15
C ALA A 46 10.52 -10.26 -12.22
N ALA A 47 9.76 -11.28 -12.61
CA ALA A 47 8.76 -11.92 -11.76
C ALA A 47 8.78 -13.44 -11.97
N VAL A 48 8.42 -14.16 -10.92
CA VAL A 48 8.03 -15.57 -11.00
C VAL A 48 6.51 -15.61 -11.06
N GLY A 49 6.02 -16.05 -12.21
CA GLY A 49 4.59 -16.21 -12.48
C GLY A 49 4.12 -17.65 -12.24
N PRO A 50 2.80 -17.86 -12.28
CA PRO A 50 2.23 -19.20 -12.22
C PRO A 50 2.54 -20.01 -13.48
N LEU A 51 2.35 -21.31 -13.41
CA LEU A 51 2.36 -22.15 -14.60
C LEU A 51 1.31 -21.67 -15.60
N LYS A 52 1.63 -21.78 -16.90
CA LYS A 52 0.78 -21.25 -17.98
C LYS A 52 -0.67 -21.74 -17.87
N GLU A 53 -0.87 -23.02 -17.61
CA GLU A 53 -2.19 -23.62 -17.46
C GLU A 53 -3.01 -22.97 -16.32
N PHE A 54 -2.37 -22.58 -15.23
CA PHE A 54 -3.02 -21.93 -14.11
C PHE A 54 -3.26 -20.44 -14.38
N ALA A 55 -2.29 -19.78 -15.04
CA ALA A 55 -2.44 -18.38 -15.44
C ALA A 55 -3.62 -18.17 -16.41
N GLU A 56 -3.83 -19.12 -17.31
CA GLU A 56 -4.95 -19.09 -18.27
C GLU A 56 -6.30 -19.41 -17.62
N ALA A 57 -6.32 -20.31 -16.62
CA ALA A 57 -7.53 -20.75 -15.95
C ALA A 57 -7.99 -19.78 -14.86
N ALA A 58 -7.08 -19.05 -14.22
CA ALA A 58 -7.43 -18.09 -13.17
C ALA A 58 -8.11 -16.85 -13.76
N ILE A 59 -9.07 -16.29 -13.00
CA ILE A 59 -9.77 -15.06 -13.41
C ILE A 59 -8.87 -13.82 -13.28
N GLY A 60 -7.84 -13.89 -12.44
CA GLY A 60 -6.86 -12.84 -12.22
C GLY A 60 -5.53 -13.35 -11.69
N VAL A 61 -4.50 -12.54 -11.87
CA VAL A 61 -3.15 -12.78 -11.34
C VAL A 61 -2.66 -11.50 -10.70
N GLY A 62 -2.36 -11.55 -9.39
CA GLY A 62 -1.92 -10.38 -8.63
C GLY A 62 -0.50 -10.54 -8.09
N MET A 63 0.22 -9.41 -7.99
CA MET A 63 1.59 -9.39 -7.48
C MET A 63 1.57 -9.41 -5.95
N LEU A 64 2.27 -10.37 -5.35
CA LEU A 64 2.52 -10.44 -3.91
C LEU A 64 3.73 -9.55 -3.59
N ILE A 65 3.46 -8.38 -3.01
CA ILE A 65 4.48 -7.36 -2.78
C ILE A 65 4.53 -7.03 -1.30
N VAL A 66 5.73 -7.10 -0.74
CA VAL A 66 6.06 -6.55 0.58
C VAL A 66 7.13 -5.49 0.36
N ALA A 67 6.84 -4.26 0.74
CA ALA A 67 7.74 -3.12 0.58
C ALA A 67 8.03 -2.49 1.96
N PRO A 68 8.99 -3.05 2.72
CA PRO A 68 9.37 -2.49 4.02
C PRO A 68 10.03 -1.12 3.83
N GLU A 69 9.80 -0.23 4.78
CA GLU A 69 10.49 1.05 4.86
C GLU A 69 11.95 0.86 5.31
N LYS A 70 12.73 1.95 5.40
CA LYS A 70 14.16 1.91 5.77
C LYS A 70 14.43 1.28 7.14
N ASP A 71 13.45 1.32 8.04
CA ASP A 71 13.50 0.70 9.37
C ASP A 71 13.02 -0.76 9.40
N GLY A 72 12.70 -1.33 8.23
CA GLY A 72 12.21 -2.69 8.09
C GLY A 72 10.72 -2.89 8.38
N VAL A 73 10.00 -1.82 8.77
CA VAL A 73 8.58 -1.90 9.13
C VAL A 73 7.71 -1.57 7.91
N VAL A 74 6.67 -2.37 7.66
CA VAL A 74 5.71 -2.15 6.58
C VAL A 74 4.54 -1.32 7.10
N ARG A 75 4.40 -0.10 6.58
CA ARG A 75 3.29 0.81 6.88
C ARG A 75 2.44 1.09 5.66
N ARG A 76 3.02 0.88 4.48
CA ARG A 76 2.41 1.15 3.18
C ARG A 76 2.56 -0.06 2.29
N THR A 77 1.65 -0.20 1.33
CA THR A 77 1.76 -1.23 0.29
C THR A 77 1.59 -0.60 -1.09
N PRO A 78 2.43 -0.99 -2.06
CA PRO A 78 2.24 -0.56 -3.44
C PRO A 78 0.98 -1.23 -4.02
N LEU A 79 0.17 -0.46 -4.72
CA LEU A 79 -0.99 -0.97 -5.45
C LEU A 79 -0.62 -1.50 -6.84
N ALA A 80 0.50 -1.03 -7.36
CA ALA A 80 1.06 -1.50 -8.62
C ALA A 80 2.59 -1.38 -8.60
N VAL A 81 3.26 -2.22 -9.37
CA VAL A 81 4.71 -2.20 -9.57
C VAL A 81 5.04 -2.30 -11.05
N GLN A 82 6.28 -1.99 -11.38
CA GLN A 82 6.81 -2.07 -12.74
C GLN A 82 7.79 -3.21 -12.87
N ILE A 83 7.62 -3.98 -13.94
CA ILE A 83 8.62 -4.93 -14.43
C ILE A 83 8.79 -4.64 -15.92
N ASP A 84 10.01 -4.36 -16.35
CA ASP A 84 10.31 -3.83 -17.68
C ASP A 84 9.48 -2.58 -17.99
N ASP A 85 8.70 -2.61 -19.05
CA ASP A 85 7.82 -1.52 -19.47
C ASP A 85 6.33 -1.81 -19.20
N GLN A 86 6.05 -2.75 -18.28
CA GLN A 86 4.69 -3.17 -17.94
C GLN A 86 4.36 -2.90 -16.48
N ILE A 87 3.09 -2.59 -16.22
CA ILE A 87 2.56 -2.38 -14.89
C ILE A 87 1.88 -3.66 -14.41
N TYR A 88 2.24 -4.10 -13.22
CA TYR A 88 1.66 -5.27 -12.57
C TYR A 88 0.89 -4.84 -11.33
N PRO A 89 -0.40 -5.19 -11.22
CA PRO A 89 -1.21 -4.86 -10.05
C PRO A 89 -0.79 -5.69 -8.84
N SER A 90 -0.92 -5.11 -7.66
CA SER A 90 -0.82 -5.89 -6.42
C SER A 90 -1.97 -6.90 -6.31
N MET A 91 -1.77 -7.93 -5.49
CA MET A 91 -2.81 -8.92 -5.20
C MET A 91 -4.09 -8.27 -4.67
N SER A 92 -3.98 -7.31 -3.77
CA SER A 92 -5.13 -6.59 -3.21
C SER A 92 -5.92 -5.80 -4.26
N MET A 93 -5.22 -5.15 -5.22
CA MET A 93 -5.86 -4.46 -6.34
C MET A 93 -6.59 -5.43 -7.27
N GLU A 94 -5.96 -6.57 -7.58
CA GLU A 94 -6.54 -7.57 -8.47
C GLU A 94 -7.77 -8.23 -7.84
N ILE A 95 -7.72 -8.50 -6.53
CA ILE A 95 -8.88 -9.02 -5.78
C ILE A 95 -10.06 -8.05 -5.86
N LEU A 96 -9.84 -6.76 -5.64
CA LEU A 96 -10.91 -5.77 -5.73
C LEU A 96 -11.44 -5.61 -7.15
N ARG A 97 -10.58 -5.63 -8.16
CA ARG A 97 -11.01 -5.59 -9.57
C ARG A 97 -11.96 -6.75 -9.89
N VAL A 98 -11.58 -7.97 -9.52
CA VAL A 98 -12.39 -9.16 -9.77
C VAL A 98 -13.68 -9.13 -8.95
N ALA A 99 -13.62 -8.77 -7.67
CA ALA A 99 -14.79 -8.69 -6.79
C ALA A 99 -15.84 -7.68 -7.29
N THR A 100 -15.40 -6.61 -7.95
CA THR A 100 -16.30 -5.59 -8.55
C THR A 100 -16.75 -5.94 -9.97
N GLY A 101 -16.27 -7.05 -10.53
CA GLY A 101 -16.56 -7.46 -11.90
C GLY A 101 -16.01 -6.50 -12.95
N ASP A 102 -14.91 -5.82 -12.66
CA ASP A 102 -14.26 -4.92 -13.60
C ASP A 102 -13.23 -5.67 -14.47
N VAL A 103 -13.01 -5.15 -15.68
CA VAL A 103 -12.07 -5.75 -16.64
C VAL A 103 -10.71 -5.09 -16.61
N SER A 104 -10.60 -3.88 -16.04
CA SER A 104 -9.38 -3.07 -16.08
C SER A 104 -9.24 -2.16 -14.86
N TYR A 105 -8.07 -1.60 -14.68
CA TYR A 105 -7.81 -0.47 -13.79
C TYR A 105 -6.99 0.59 -14.50
N GLN A 106 -7.07 1.81 -13.96
CA GLN A 106 -6.40 2.97 -14.49
C GLN A 106 -5.42 3.48 -13.45
N ILE A 107 -4.23 3.87 -13.89
CA ILE A 107 -3.27 4.61 -13.09
C ILE A 107 -3.26 6.05 -13.58
N LYS A 108 -3.47 6.99 -12.66
CA LYS A 108 -3.38 8.43 -12.95
C LYS A 108 -2.07 8.96 -12.40
N THR A 109 -1.28 9.58 -13.26
CA THR A 109 0.02 10.15 -12.93
C THR A 109 0.06 11.64 -13.29
N GLY A 110 0.51 12.45 -12.34
CA GLY A 110 0.77 13.88 -12.55
C GLY A 110 2.27 14.18 -12.53
N VAL A 111 2.60 15.47 -12.51
CA VAL A 111 3.98 15.97 -12.49
C VAL A 111 4.75 15.52 -11.24
N ALA A 112 4.06 15.36 -10.12
CA ALA A 112 4.65 14.99 -8.83
C ALA A 112 4.62 13.47 -8.52
N GLY A 113 4.18 12.64 -9.48
CA GLY A 113 4.13 11.19 -9.32
C GLY A 113 2.75 10.59 -9.56
N VAL A 114 2.54 9.39 -9.06
CA VAL A 114 1.24 8.72 -9.09
C VAL A 114 0.28 9.47 -8.15
N GLU A 115 -0.90 9.80 -8.64
CA GLU A 115 -1.93 10.48 -7.85
C GLU A 115 -2.98 9.51 -7.33
N ALA A 116 -3.38 8.56 -8.16
CA ALA A 116 -4.42 7.61 -7.83
C ALA A 116 -4.39 6.38 -8.75
N LEU A 117 -4.90 5.27 -8.23
CA LEU A 117 -5.36 4.15 -9.03
C LEU A 117 -6.89 4.10 -9.00
N ARG A 118 -7.50 3.75 -10.12
CA ARG A 118 -8.95 3.68 -10.25
C ARG A 118 -9.38 2.32 -10.76
N ILE A 119 -10.37 1.75 -10.10
CA ILE A 119 -11.17 0.65 -10.60
C ILE A 119 -12.49 1.27 -11.08
N PRO A 120 -12.79 1.27 -12.40
CA PRO A 120 -13.88 2.06 -12.96
C PRO A 120 -15.25 1.83 -12.33
N LYS A 121 -15.59 0.58 -12.01
CA LYS A 121 -16.86 0.22 -11.37
C LYS A 121 -16.85 0.33 -9.84
N TYR A 122 -15.72 0.64 -9.25
CA TYR A 122 -15.61 0.70 -7.79
C TYR A 122 -15.33 2.12 -7.30
N SER A 123 -14.08 2.56 -7.36
CA SER A 123 -13.65 3.82 -6.75
C SER A 123 -12.31 4.32 -7.30
N ILE A 124 -12.00 5.57 -6.95
CA ILE A 124 -10.68 6.17 -7.11
C ILE A 124 -9.95 6.02 -5.78
N ILE A 125 -8.83 5.31 -5.79
CA ILE A 125 -7.98 5.08 -4.63
C ILE A 125 -6.80 6.05 -4.73
N LYS A 126 -6.79 7.06 -3.87
CA LYS A 126 -5.68 8.02 -3.79
C LYS A 126 -4.44 7.32 -3.24
N THR A 127 -3.29 7.64 -3.79
CA THR A 127 -1.99 7.04 -3.41
C THR A 127 -0.98 8.12 -3.08
N ASP A 128 0.16 7.72 -2.55
CA ASP A 128 1.35 8.57 -2.56
C ASP A 128 1.98 8.61 -3.97
N GLN A 129 3.05 9.41 -4.12
CA GLN A 129 3.75 9.59 -5.40
C GLN A 129 4.30 8.30 -6.03
N ASN A 130 4.48 7.25 -5.24
CA ASN A 130 4.99 5.96 -5.68
C ASN A 130 3.89 4.90 -5.87
N GLY A 131 2.62 5.30 -5.78
CA GLY A 131 1.48 4.39 -5.93
C GLY A 131 1.20 3.52 -4.70
N ASN A 132 1.66 3.94 -3.51
CA ASN A 132 1.36 3.23 -2.26
C ASN A 132 0.11 3.78 -1.57
N ILE A 133 -0.52 2.93 -0.80
CA ILE A 133 -1.51 3.33 0.21
C ILE A 133 -0.96 3.09 1.62
N TRP A 134 -1.34 3.96 2.55
CA TRP A 134 -1.12 3.73 3.97
C TRP A 134 -2.12 2.69 4.48
N LEU A 135 -1.62 1.71 5.24
CA LEU A 135 -2.45 0.63 5.76
C LEU A 135 -3.11 1.01 7.08
N ASP A 136 -4.42 0.80 7.17
CA ASP A 136 -5.16 0.85 8.43
C ASP A 136 -5.18 -0.53 9.07
N PHE A 137 -4.32 -0.74 10.06
CA PHE A 137 -4.20 -2.00 10.80
C PHE A 137 -5.28 -2.19 11.89
N LYS A 138 -6.29 -1.33 11.95
CA LYS A 138 -7.42 -1.50 12.88
C LYS A 138 -8.31 -2.69 12.50
N TRP A 139 -8.36 -3.00 11.22
CA TRP A 139 -9.13 -4.11 10.71
C TRP A 139 -8.39 -5.42 10.96
N ARG A 140 -8.99 -6.28 11.76
CA ARG A 140 -8.52 -7.67 11.94
C ARG A 140 -9.44 -8.58 11.15
N THR A 141 -8.86 -9.42 10.32
CA THR A 141 -9.55 -10.49 9.62
C THR A 141 -9.58 -11.73 10.51
N GLU A 142 -10.68 -12.47 10.44
CA GLU A 142 -10.78 -13.77 11.06
C GLU A 142 -9.97 -14.77 10.26
N THR A 143 -9.10 -15.52 10.93
CA THR A 143 -8.26 -16.55 10.33
C THR A 143 -8.67 -17.90 10.87
N TYR A 144 -8.90 -18.84 9.98
CA TYR A 144 -9.32 -20.22 10.31
C TYR A 144 -8.31 -21.19 9.72
N ALA A 145 -7.99 -22.23 10.47
CA ALA A 145 -7.25 -23.35 9.92
C ALA A 145 -8.18 -24.24 9.09
N LEU A 146 -7.65 -24.82 8.00
CA LEU A 146 -8.48 -25.60 7.06
C LEU A 146 -9.22 -26.81 7.70
N HIS A 147 -8.73 -27.29 8.83
CA HIS A 147 -9.35 -28.39 9.59
C HIS A 147 -10.42 -27.93 10.59
N GLU A 148 -10.61 -26.62 10.76
CA GLU A 148 -11.63 -26.05 11.63
C GLU A 148 -12.97 -25.92 10.87
N GLU A 149 -14.06 -25.77 11.63
CA GLU A 149 -15.36 -25.51 11.07
C GLU A 149 -15.40 -24.10 10.47
N LEU A 150 -15.53 -24.04 9.15
CA LEU A 150 -15.54 -22.78 8.43
C LEU A 150 -16.90 -22.09 8.51
N PRO A 151 -16.94 -20.76 8.71
CA PRO A 151 -18.19 -20.01 8.67
C PRO A 151 -18.78 -20.02 7.24
N LYS A 152 -20.00 -19.51 7.09
CA LYS A 152 -20.57 -19.28 5.75
C LYS A 152 -19.73 -18.28 4.97
N LEU A 153 -19.23 -18.68 3.81
CA LEU A 153 -18.31 -17.92 2.97
C LEU A 153 -19.00 -17.18 1.80
N ASP A 154 -20.32 -17.34 1.68
CA ASP A 154 -21.09 -16.73 0.58
C ASP A 154 -20.93 -15.21 0.54
N GLY A 155 -20.54 -14.68 -0.61
CA GLY A 155 -20.32 -13.24 -0.82
C GLY A 155 -19.10 -12.67 -0.11
N LYS A 156 -18.22 -13.50 0.46
CA LYS A 156 -17.00 -13.05 1.12
C LYS A 156 -15.77 -13.22 0.22
N ILE A 157 -14.79 -12.33 0.42
CA ILE A 157 -13.45 -12.50 -0.15
C ILE A 157 -12.68 -13.44 0.79
N VAL A 158 -12.20 -14.54 0.26
CA VAL A 158 -11.45 -15.56 1.00
C VAL A 158 -10.01 -15.56 0.52
N ILE A 159 -9.06 -15.43 1.43
CA ILE A 159 -7.63 -15.52 1.15
C ILE A 159 -7.12 -16.85 1.68
N LEU A 160 -6.68 -17.72 0.78
CA LEU A 160 -6.04 -18.98 1.13
C LEU A 160 -4.52 -18.79 1.14
N SER A 161 -3.88 -19.10 2.25
CA SER A 161 -2.43 -18.95 2.43
C SER A 161 -1.83 -20.16 3.10
N LEU A 162 -0.57 -20.45 2.78
CA LEU A 162 0.25 -21.44 3.45
C LEU A 162 1.16 -20.75 4.46
N THR A 163 0.93 -21.02 5.75
CA THR A 163 1.65 -20.37 6.85
C THR A 163 2.71 -21.27 7.51
N ALA A 164 3.10 -22.37 6.82
CA ALA A 164 4.11 -23.27 7.34
C ALA A 164 5.48 -22.57 7.42
N ALA A 165 6.25 -22.90 8.47
CA ALA A 165 7.58 -22.34 8.68
C ALA A 165 8.48 -22.54 7.44
N GLY A 166 9.06 -21.46 6.96
CA GLY A 166 9.91 -21.44 5.76
C GLY A 166 9.16 -21.22 4.43
N LEU A 167 7.82 -21.25 4.40
CA LEU A 167 7.03 -20.95 3.20
C LEU A 167 6.48 -19.51 3.21
N ASP A 168 6.16 -18.97 4.37
CA ASP A 168 5.75 -17.58 4.52
C ASP A 168 6.72 -16.84 5.46
N ALA A 169 7.12 -15.64 5.07
CA ALA A 169 7.96 -14.77 5.89
C ALA A 169 7.07 -13.76 6.63
N PRO A 170 7.05 -13.79 7.97
CA PRO A 170 6.26 -12.83 8.72
C PRO A 170 6.75 -11.40 8.49
N VAL A 171 5.81 -10.46 8.44
CA VAL A 171 6.04 -9.06 8.06
C VAL A 171 5.97 -8.17 9.30
N PRO A 172 7.04 -7.43 9.63
CA PRO A 172 7.03 -6.43 10.70
C PRO A 172 6.11 -5.25 10.32
N THR A 173 5.17 -4.92 11.21
CA THR A 173 4.25 -3.80 11.06
C THR A 173 4.15 -2.96 12.33
N PRO A 174 3.55 -1.75 12.32
CA PRO A 174 3.37 -0.95 13.53
C PRO A 174 2.57 -1.61 14.65
N VAL A 175 1.76 -2.62 14.33
CA VAL A 175 0.94 -3.36 15.31
C VAL A 175 1.55 -4.69 15.73
N GLY A 176 2.77 -4.95 15.29
CA GLY A 176 3.50 -6.21 15.54
C GLY A 176 3.80 -6.96 14.25
N VAL A 177 4.23 -8.20 14.40
CA VAL A 177 4.55 -9.08 13.26
C VAL A 177 3.27 -9.79 12.81
N ILE A 178 2.94 -9.68 11.52
CA ILE A 178 1.76 -10.31 10.91
C ILE A 178 2.17 -11.20 9.74
N GLN A 179 1.26 -12.04 9.27
CA GLN A 179 1.47 -12.88 8.10
C GLN A 179 1.16 -12.10 6.80
N ASN A 180 1.69 -12.55 5.66
CA ASN A 180 1.46 -11.90 4.37
C ASN A 180 -0.02 -11.82 3.97
N HIS A 181 -0.81 -12.83 4.28
CA HIS A 181 -2.24 -12.81 3.99
C HIS A 181 -2.99 -11.74 4.81
N ASP A 182 -2.58 -11.48 6.06
CA ASP A 182 -3.13 -10.40 6.87
C ASP A 182 -2.78 -9.02 6.29
N LEU A 183 -1.57 -8.89 5.71
CA LEU A 183 -1.17 -7.66 5.01
C LEU A 183 -2.06 -7.39 3.80
N ILE A 184 -2.32 -8.42 2.99
CA ILE A 184 -3.22 -8.34 1.82
C ILE A 184 -4.63 -7.98 2.28
N ALA A 185 -5.14 -8.66 3.30
CA ALA A 185 -6.45 -8.40 3.87
C ALA A 185 -6.59 -6.97 4.43
N SER A 186 -5.57 -6.48 5.15
CA SER A 186 -5.50 -5.10 5.66
C SER A 186 -5.49 -4.09 4.51
N SER A 187 -4.78 -4.39 3.40
CA SER A 187 -4.76 -3.56 2.20
C SER A 187 -6.15 -3.46 1.56
N ILE A 188 -6.84 -4.59 1.40
CA ILE A 188 -8.22 -4.65 0.87
C ILE A 188 -9.17 -3.87 1.79
N ALA A 189 -9.12 -4.11 3.10
CA ALA A 189 -9.97 -3.44 4.07
C ALA A 189 -9.74 -1.92 4.08
N THR A 190 -8.48 -1.47 3.97
CA THR A 190 -8.13 -0.04 3.85
C THR A 190 -8.77 0.57 2.61
N MET A 191 -8.63 -0.07 1.44
CA MET A 191 -9.23 0.42 0.21
C MET A 191 -10.76 0.44 0.28
N MET A 192 -11.38 -0.59 0.87
CA MET A 192 -12.83 -0.68 1.02
C MET A 192 -13.40 0.33 2.03
N SER A 193 -12.66 0.68 3.06
CA SER A 193 -13.09 1.67 4.05
C SER A 193 -13.16 3.10 3.49
N GLY A 194 -12.50 3.37 2.37
CA GLY A 194 -12.36 4.70 1.79
C GLY A 194 -11.53 5.68 2.62
N ARG A 195 -10.97 5.23 3.74
CA ARG A 195 -10.12 6.04 4.64
C ARG A 195 -8.68 6.01 4.18
N ASN A 196 -8.42 6.56 3.01
CA ASN A 196 -7.06 6.63 2.50
C ASN A 196 -6.33 7.81 3.13
N ILE A 197 -5.37 7.53 4.00
CA ILE A 197 -4.45 8.55 4.51
C ILE A 197 -3.57 8.96 3.34
N THR A 198 -3.65 10.23 2.95
CA THR A 198 -2.81 10.78 1.89
C THR A 198 -1.89 11.84 2.48
N ARG A 199 -0.60 11.75 2.20
CA ARG A 199 0.36 12.81 2.51
C ARG A 199 0.59 13.64 1.25
N PRO A 200 0.08 14.88 1.16
CA PRO A 200 0.32 15.73 0.01
C PRO A 200 1.81 16.00 -0.22
N TYR A 201 2.25 16.11 -1.46
CA TYR A 201 3.66 16.32 -1.83
C TYR A 201 4.27 17.62 -1.26
N TRP A 202 3.44 18.63 -0.97
CA TRP A 202 3.87 19.91 -0.40
C TRP A 202 4.17 19.82 1.11
N THR A 203 3.77 18.74 1.77
CA THR A 203 3.92 18.57 3.23
C THR A 203 5.39 18.63 3.67
N ASP A 204 6.30 17.99 2.92
CA ASP A 204 7.74 18.01 3.23
C ASP A 204 8.30 19.42 3.17
N LEU A 205 7.87 20.23 2.20
CA LEU A 205 8.28 21.62 2.07
C LEU A 205 7.68 22.49 3.20
N ALA A 206 6.43 22.23 3.58
CA ALA A 206 5.77 22.92 4.69
C ALA A 206 6.43 22.59 6.03
N GLU A 207 6.81 21.34 6.26
CA GLU A 207 7.54 20.92 7.46
C GLU A 207 8.91 21.60 7.55
N LEU A 208 9.67 21.61 6.44
CA LEU A 208 10.96 22.29 6.38
C LEU A 208 10.81 23.81 6.61
N GLY A 209 9.84 24.43 5.95
CA GLY A 209 9.56 25.86 6.07
C GLY A 209 9.12 26.26 7.50
N SER A 210 8.23 25.48 8.10
CA SER A 210 7.77 25.74 9.48
C SER A 210 8.91 25.57 10.50
N SER A 211 9.75 24.55 10.31
CA SER A 211 10.94 24.33 11.14
C SER A 211 11.94 25.49 11.04
N PHE A 212 12.16 26.01 9.83
CA PHE A 212 13.04 27.17 9.61
C PHE A 212 12.47 28.43 10.25
N ILE A 213 11.16 28.69 10.09
CA ILE A 213 10.50 29.85 10.70
C ILE A 213 10.56 29.76 12.23
N LEU A 214 10.32 28.58 12.81
CA LEU A 214 10.42 28.37 14.25
C LEU A 214 11.83 28.61 14.76
N ALA A 215 12.84 28.09 14.06
CA ALA A 215 14.26 28.30 14.41
C ALA A 215 14.64 29.80 14.36
N LEU A 216 14.16 30.53 13.34
CA LEU A 216 14.39 31.95 13.19
C LEU A 216 13.72 32.75 14.33
N LEU A 217 12.48 32.42 14.68
CA LEU A 217 11.78 33.03 15.81
C LEU A 217 12.50 32.81 17.14
N ILE A 218 12.96 31.59 17.39
CA ILE A 218 13.77 31.27 18.58
C ILE A 218 15.06 32.11 18.59
N ALA A 219 15.77 32.19 17.47
CA ALA A 219 16.98 33.02 17.38
C ALA A 219 16.71 34.49 17.67
N ILE A 220 15.65 35.07 17.10
CA ILE A 220 15.25 36.46 17.37
C ILE A 220 14.95 36.66 18.87
N VAL A 221 14.20 35.77 19.48
CA VAL A 221 13.85 35.82 20.91
C VAL A 221 15.09 35.78 21.78
N VAL A 222 16.04 34.88 21.49
CA VAL A 222 17.28 34.75 22.24
C VAL A 222 18.19 35.99 22.10
N LEU A 223 18.21 36.59 20.90
CA LEU A 223 19.07 37.75 20.63
C LEU A 223 18.49 39.09 21.14
N THR A 224 17.14 39.22 21.20
CA THR A 224 16.50 40.51 21.53
C THR A 224 15.98 40.60 22.95
N LEU A 225 15.60 39.47 23.56
CA LEU A 225 15.05 39.45 24.92
C LEU A 225 16.10 39.15 25.99
N ARG A 226 15.89 39.72 27.18
CA ARG A 226 16.69 39.40 28.34
C ARG A 226 16.56 37.92 28.68
N TRP A 227 17.61 37.28 29.11
CA TRP A 227 17.73 35.84 29.33
C TRP A 227 16.58 35.19 30.14
N HIS A 228 16.03 35.88 31.13
CA HIS A 228 14.92 35.35 31.95
C HIS A 228 13.59 35.23 31.16
N TYR A 229 13.36 36.03 30.13
CA TYR A 229 12.18 35.85 29.26
C TYR A 229 12.36 34.65 28.33
N GLY A 230 13.60 34.36 27.89
CA GLY A 230 13.93 33.20 27.07
C GLY A 230 13.63 31.87 27.78
N ILE A 231 13.89 31.80 29.10
CA ILE A 231 13.62 30.61 29.90
C ILE A 231 12.13 30.24 29.93
N ILE A 232 11.24 31.24 29.91
CA ILE A 232 9.78 31.01 29.94
C ILE A 232 9.26 30.79 28.53
N LEU A 233 9.70 31.59 27.58
CA LEU A 233 9.15 31.60 26.21
C LEU A 233 9.54 30.35 25.41
N LEU A 234 10.72 29.79 25.65
CA LEU A 234 11.22 28.62 24.93
C LEU A 234 10.39 27.36 25.19
N PRO A 235 10.04 26.98 26.45
CA PRO A 235 9.11 25.89 26.71
C PRO A 235 7.71 26.13 26.15
N VAL A 236 7.22 27.37 26.16
CA VAL A 236 5.90 27.70 25.59
C VAL A 236 5.88 27.52 24.08
N MET A 237 6.93 27.94 23.37
CA MET A 237 7.06 27.74 21.93
C MET A 237 7.16 26.25 21.56
N LEU A 238 7.96 25.48 22.30
CA LEU A 238 8.09 24.03 22.11
C LEU A 238 6.78 23.30 22.40
N GLY A 239 6.11 23.65 23.50
CA GLY A 239 4.81 23.08 23.84
C GLY A 239 3.72 23.44 22.84
N GLY A 240 3.70 24.68 22.36
CA GLY A 240 2.77 25.14 21.32
C GLY A 240 3.01 24.42 19.97
N SER A 241 4.27 24.22 19.58
CA SER A 241 4.63 23.47 18.38
C SER A 241 4.20 22.01 18.49
N TYR A 242 4.43 21.37 19.62
CA TYR A 242 4.03 19.99 19.89
C TYR A 242 2.49 19.85 19.84
N TYR A 243 1.78 20.75 20.53
CA TYR A 243 0.31 20.72 20.57
C TYR A 243 -0.30 21.02 19.20
N GLY A 244 0.25 21.96 18.45
CA GLY A 244 -0.17 22.27 17.09
C GLY A 244 0.04 21.10 16.14
N SER A 245 1.19 20.42 16.22
CA SER A 245 1.47 19.21 15.45
C SER A 245 0.50 18.07 15.81
N PHE A 246 0.23 17.87 17.10
CA PHE A 246 -0.71 16.85 17.56
C PHE A 246 -2.14 17.12 17.05
N TYR A 247 -2.59 18.37 17.12
CA TYR A 247 -3.91 18.77 16.63
C TYR A 247 -4.07 18.54 15.12
N LEU A 248 -3.07 18.92 14.32
CA LEU A 248 -3.08 18.69 12.87
C LEU A 248 -3.03 17.20 12.48
N PHE A 249 -2.50 16.36 13.37
CA PHE A 249 -2.46 14.92 13.14
C PHE A 249 -3.76 14.20 13.49
N THR A 250 -4.56 14.78 14.39
CA THR A 250 -5.81 14.15 14.87
C THR A 250 -7.06 14.53 14.05
N GLU A 251 -7.01 15.60 13.26
CA GLU A 251 -8.04 16.01 12.31
C GLU A 251 -7.80 15.43 10.90
#